data_78bdd6b7eab79ecb563579666c5d50f6
#
_entry.id   78bdd6b7eab79ecb563579666c5d50f6
#
_cell.length_a   1.000
_cell.length_b   1.000
_cell.length_c   1.000
_cell.angle_alpha   90.00
_cell.angle_beta   90.00
_cell.angle_gamma   90.00
#
_symmetry.space_group_name_H-M   'P 1'
#
loop_
_entity.id
_entity.type
_entity.pdbx_description
1 polymer ?
#
loop_
_entity_poly.entity_id
_entity_poly.type
_entity_poly.pdbx_seq_one_letter_code
_entity_poly.pdbx_strand_id
1 'polypeptide(L)'
;MADGVPAGEVYEMLRTEAGIQRAFAKLDTIKDHVIWWEEGAQPPQLLADKEVAFGSGYNGRIFNAAVNEKQPFKIIWDAQVFELDGWVIPKGKMAKVKGYLKFATDTQRLADQAKYISYGPARASSAALVSTHLATGIEMKPHMPTFGPNFATALPKDDAFWADHLDELTERFNAWLAK
;
A
#
# COMPACT_ATOMS: atom_id res chain seq x y z
N MET A 1 -9.94 -1.75 11.93
CA MET A 1 -10.66 -2.65 11.01
C MET A 1 -10.66 -4.10 11.50
N ALA A 2 -9.53 -4.72 11.73
CA ALA A 2 -9.46 -6.13 12.23
C ALA A 2 -10.18 -6.39 13.57
N ASP A 3 -10.54 -5.33 14.28
CA ASP A 3 -11.31 -5.36 15.54
C ASP A 3 -12.72 -4.79 15.40
N GLY A 4 -13.30 -4.84 14.20
CA GLY A 4 -14.66 -4.44 13.90
C GLY A 4 -14.91 -2.94 13.74
N VAL A 5 -13.86 -2.09 13.78
CA VAL A 5 -14.01 -0.65 13.51
C VAL A 5 -14.20 -0.45 11.99
N PRO A 6 -15.27 0.25 11.54
CA PRO A 6 -15.45 0.57 10.13
C PRO A 6 -14.28 1.39 9.57
N ALA A 7 -13.93 1.19 8.30
CA ALA A 7 -12.82 1.89 7.66
C ALA A 7 -12.91 3.42 7.82
N GLY A 8 -14.10 4.00 7.66
CA GLY A 8 -14.31 5.44 7.81
C GLY A 8 -14.14 6.00 9.23
N GLU A 9 -14.09 5.14 10.25
CA GLU A 9 -13.98 5.55 11.67
C GLU A 9 -12.60 5.25 12.26
N VAL A 10 -11.71 4.58 11.52
CA VAL A 10 -10.42 4.10 12.04
C VAL A 10 -9.58 5.26 12.58
N TYR A 11 -9.40 6.32 11.83
CA TYR A 11 -8.56 7.43 12.25
C TYR A 11 -9.21 8.29 13.34
N GLU A 12 -10.54 8.43 13.35
CA GLU A 12 -11.24 9.08 14.46
C GLU A 12 -11.01 8.31 15.78
N MET A 13 -11.08 6.99 15.72
CA MET A 13 -10.76 6.14 16.87
C MET A 13 -9.29 6.29 17.29
N LEU A 14 -8.34 6.24 16.35
CA LEU A 14 -6.90 6.33 16.63
C LEU A 14 -6.44 7.71 17.14
N ARG A 15 -7.24 8.78 16.97
CA ARG A 15 -6.96 10.09 17.59
C ARG A 15 -7.18 10.11 19.09
N THR A 16 -7.71 9.04 19.68
CA THR A 16 -7.93 8.90 21.10
C THR A 16 -6.96 7.90 21.72
N GLU A 17 -6.52 8.16 22.97
CA GLU A 17 -5.67 7.22 23.69
C GLU A 17 -6.34 5.84 23.84
N ALA A 18 -7.63 5.78 24.10
CA ALA A 18 -8.39 4.54 24.17
C ALA A 18 -8.37 3.74 22.86
N GLY A 19 -8.44 4.43 21.72
CA GLY A 19 -8.34 3.80 20.41
C GLY A 19 -6.95 3.26 20.11
N ILE A 20 -5.90 3.99 20.51
CA ILE A 20 -4.51 3.52 20.38
C ILE A 20 -4.31 2.27 21.26
N GLN A 21 -4.75 2.30 22.52
CA GLN A 21 -4.67 1.14 23.42
C GLN A 21 -5.43 -0.07 22.86
N ARG A 22 -6.61 0.15 22.27
CA ARG A 22 -7.39 -0.89 21.59
C ARG A 22 -6.62 -1.50 20.42
N ALA A 23 -5.91 -0.68 19.61
CA ALA A 23 -5.08 -1.16 18.51
C ALA A 23 -3.93 -2.05 19.03
N PHE A 24 -3.21 -1.61 20.05
CA PHE A 24 -2.15 -2.42 20.67
C PHE A 24 -2.68 -3.70 21.29
N ALA A 25 -3.81 -3.66 21.99
CA ALA A 25 -4.45 -4.87 22.53
C ALA A 25 -4.83 -5.87 21.42
N LYS A 26 -5.21 -5.38 20.23
CA LYS A 26 -5.43 -6.24 19.08
C LYS A 26 -4.12 -6.82 18.55
N LEU A 27 -3.04 -6.06 18.50
CA LEU A 27 -1.72 -6.55 18.10
C LEU A 27 -1.17 -7.59 19.08
N ASP A 28 -1.44 -7.45 20.39
CA ASP A 28 -1.07 -8.45 21.40
C ASP A 28 -1.63 -9.85 21.08
N THR A 29 -2.80 -9.92 20.46
CA THR A 29 -3.42 -11.22 20.13
C THR A 29 -2.70 -11.99 19.03
N ILE A 30 -1.80 -11.35 18.29
CA ILE A 30 -1.08 -11.96 17.16
C ILE A 30 0.44 -11.88 17.31
N LYS A 31 0.95 -11.15 18.29
CA LYS A 31 2.36 -10.78 18.42
C LYS A 31 3.31 -11.97 18.26
N ASP A 32 3.05 -13.05 18.97
CA ASP A 32 3.90 -14.26 19.02
C ASP A 32 3.81 -15.11 17.73
N HIS A 33 2.90 -14.76 16.82
CA HIS A 33 2.65 -15.48 15.58
C HIS A 33 3.05 -14.69 14.33
N VAL A 34 3.70 -13.53 14.50
CA VAL A 34 4.08 -12.62 13.40
C VAL A 34 5.60 -12.49 13.30
N ILE A 35 6.12 -12.64 12.10
CA ILE A 35 7.46 -12.19 11.76
C ILE A 35 7.34 -10.72 11.35
N TRP A 36 7.89 -9.83 12.18
CA TRP A 36 7.86 -8.38 11.94
C TRP A 36 8.95 -8.00 10.96
N TRP A 37 8.55 -7.52 9.80
CA TRP A 37 9.47 -7.12 8.75
C TRP A 37 9.73 -5.60 8.77
N GLU A 38 10.92 -5.20 8.37
CA GLU A 38 11.34 -3.79 8.27
C GLU A 38 11.57 -3.36 6.82
N GLU A 39 12.03 -4.29 5.98
CA GLU A 39 12.38 -4.02 4.58
C GLU A 39 11.33 -4.58 3.64
N GLY A 40 10.86 -3.75 2.69
CA GLY A 40 9.79 -4.13 1.75
C GLY A 40 10.10 -5.35 0.84
N ALA A 41 11.35 -5.81 0.81
CA ALA A 41 11.74 -7.04 0.11
C ALA A 41 11.50 -8.32 0.94
N GLN A 42 11.38 -8.21 2.26
CA GLN A 42 11.23 -9.35 3.16
C GLN A 42 9.91 -10.13 2.97
N PRO A 43 8.71 -9.48 2.88
CA PRO A 43 7.47 -10.23 2.79
C PRO A 43 7.39 -11.22 1.61
N PRO A 44 7.71 -10.86 0.36
CA PRO A 44 7.71 -11.84 -0.72
C PRO A 44 8.74 -12.96 -0.52
N GLN A 45 9.89 -12.70 0.13
CA GLN A 45 10.88 -13.72 0.43
C GLN A 45 10.35 -14.69 1.49
N LEU A 46 9.82 -14.21 2.61
CA LEU A 46 9.24 -15.04 3.67
C LEU A 46 8.12 -15.96 3.15
N LEU A 47 7.31 -15.45 2.21
CA LEU A 47 6.28 -16.25 1.53
C LEU A 47 6.90 -17.31 0.61
N ALA A 48 7.94 -16.97 -0.17
CA ALA A 48 8.60 -17.88 -1.08
C ALA A 48 9.31 -19.02 -0.33
N ASP A 49 9.94 -18.71 0.79
CA ASP A 49 10.63 -19.67 1.67
C ASP A 49 9.65 -20.48 2.54
N LYS A 50 8.34 -20.17 2.46
CA LYS A 50 7.28 -20.82 3.24
C LYS A 50 7.44 -20.67 4.76
N GLU A 51 8.14 -19.62 5.19
CA GLU A 51 8.25 -19.28 6.61
C GLU A 51 6.94 -18.70 7.15
N VAL A 52 6.15 -18.06 6.26
CA VAL A 52 4.82 -17.57 6.59
C VAL A 52 3.79 -18.04 5.56
N ALA A 53 2.53 -18.22 5.99
CA ALA A 53 1.42 -18.59 5.11
C ALA A 53 0.75 -17.37 4.45
N PHE A 54 0.81 -16.20 5.09
CA PHE A 54 0.34 -14.91 4.58
C PHE A 54 1.07 -13.77 5.31
N GLY A 55 1.05 -12.59 4.71
CA GLY A 55 1.71 -11.41 5.27
C GLY A 55 1.23 -10.13 4.58
N SER A 56 1.49 -9.01 5.23
CA SER A 56 1.36 -7.69 4.61
C SER A 56 2.56 -7.39 3.72
N GLY A 57 2.37 -6.60 2.67
CA GLY A 57 3.46 -6.22 1.78
C GLY A 57 3.02 -5.21 0.72
N TYR A 58 3.98 -4.62 0.04
CA TYR A 58 3.72 -3.72 -1.08
C TYR A 58 3.22 -4.50 -2.29
N ASN A 59 2.04 -4.14 -2.78
CA ASN A 59 1.38 -4.88 -3.86
C ASN A 59 2.22 -5.04 -5.13
N GLY A 60 3.02 -4.05 -5.50
CA GLY A 60 3.92 -4.15 -6.66
C GLY A 60 5.01 -5.21 -6.50
N ARG A 61 5.53 -5.41 -5.30
CA ARG A 61 6.52 -6.46 -5.00
C ARG A 61 5.88 -7.85 -5.04
N ILE A 62 4.69 -7.99 -4.45
CA ILE A 62 3.94 -9.26 -4.47
C ILE A 62 3.52 -9.60 -5.91
N PHE A 63 3.07 -8.60 -6.69
CA PHE A 63 2.76 -8.79 -8.11
C PHE A 63 3.99 -9.28 -8.89
N ASN A 64 5.15 -8.64 -8.69
CA ASN A 64 6.38 -9.06 -9.35
C ASN A 64 6.73 -10.53 -9.04
N ALA A 65 6.71 -10.90 -7.78
CA ALA A 65 6.97 -12.28 -7.36
C ALA A 65 5.95 -13.26 -7.97
N ALA A 66 4.65 -12.93 -7.96
CA ALA A 66 3.61 -13.80 -8.49
C ALA A 66 3.68 -13.95 -10.02
N VAL A 67 3.89 -12.84 -10.75
CA VAL A 67 3.74 -12.80 -12.21
C VAL A 67 5.07 -13.06 -12.94
N ASN A 68 6.14 -12.38 -12.54
CA ASN A 68 7.43 -12.47 -13.22
C ASN A 68 8.24 -13.67 -12.70
N GLU A 69 8.21 -13.93 -11.40
CA GLU A 69 8.94 -15.03 -10.76
C GLU A 69 8.11 -16.31 -10.60
N LYS A 70 6.83 -16.24 -11.02
CA LYS A 70 5.88 -17.38 -11.01
C LYS A 70 5.66 -18.00 -9.63
N GLN A 71 5.78 -17.19 -8.57
CA GLN A 71 5.44 -17.64 -7.23
C GLN A 71 3.93 -17.83 -7.09
N PRO A 72 3.43 -18.83 -6.36
CA PRO A 72 2.02 -19.13 -6.20
C PRO A 72 1.33 -18.18 -5.20
N PHE A 73 1.51 -16.87 -5.38
CA PHE A 73 0.99 -15.85 -4.49
C PHE A 73 -0.34 -15.28 -4.99
N LYS A 74 -1.22 -14.95 -4.05
CA LYS A 74 -2.47 -14.26 -4.30
C LYS A 74 -2.58 -13.05 -3.37
N ILE A 75 -2.92 -11.89 -3.92
CA ILE A 75 -3.22 -10.70 -3.13
C ILE A 75 -4.68 -10.78 -2.65
N ILE A 76 -4.87 -10.57 -1.36
CA ILE A 76 -6.18 -10.34 -0.72
C ILE A 76 -6.30 -8.83 -0.57
N TRP A 77 -7.26 -8.24 -1.27
CA TRP A 77 -7.45 -6.79 -1.31
C TRP A 77 -8.35 -6.26 -0.19
N ASP A 78 -9.02 -7.14 0.54
CA ASP A 78 -9.87 -6.74 1.65
C ASP A 78 -9.06 -5.99 2.71
N ALA A 79 -9.57 -4.85 3.11
CA ALA A 79 -8.94 -3.96 4.09
C ALA A 79 -7.53 -3.46 3.69
N GLN A 80 -7.24 -3.34 2.38
CA GLN A 80 -5.98 -2.73 1.94
C GLN A 80 -5.84 -1.31 2.49
N VAL A 81 -4.64 -0.94 2.89
CA VAL A 81 -4.29 0.46 3.17
C VAL A 81 -3.63 1.04 1.93
N PHE A 82 -4.10 2.18 1.45
CA PHE A 82 -3.49 2.86 0.30
C PHE A 82 -3.04 4.27 0.65
N GLU A 83 -2.02 4.71 -0.06
CA GLU A 83 -1.51 6.09 -0.01
C GLU A 83 -1.35 6.64 -1.43
N LEU A 84 -1.31 7.95 -1.54
CA LEU A 84 -1.08 8.67 -2.79
C LEU A 84 0.33 9.24 -2.79
N ASP A 85 1.16 8.77 -3.72
CA ASP A 85 2.47 9.34 -3.96
C ASP A 85 2.37 10.63 -4.77
N GLY A 86 3.23 11.59 -4.45
CA GLY A 86 3.26 12.89 -5.09
C GLY A 86 4.66 13.30 -5.55
N TRP A 87 4.69 14.18 -6.55
CA TRP A 87 5.93 14.82 -7.00
C TRP A 87 6.26 16.02 -6.11
N VAL A 88 7.44 16.01 -5.51
CA VAL A 88 7.98 17.14 -4.75
C VAL A 88 8.97 17.91 -5.61
N ILE A 89 8.81 19.24 -5.71
CA ILE A 89 9.65 20.09 -6.52
C ILE A 89 10.38 21.08 -5.60
N PRO A 90 11.73 21.01 -5.54
CA PRO A 90 12.50 21.97 -4.77
C PRO A 90 12.25 23.41 -5.24
N LYS A 91 12.27 24.36 -4.30
CA LYS A 91 12.05 25.79 -4.58
C LYS A 91 12.91 26.28 -5.76
N GLY A 92 12.32 26.99 -6.68
CA GLY A 92 12.98 27.56 -7.85
C GLY A 92 13.23 26.59 -9.02
N LYS A 93 12.83 25.31 -8.91
CA LYS A 93 13.05 24.31 -9.98
C LYS A 93 11.84 24.08 -10.89
N MET A 94 10.67 24.65 -10.58
CA MET A 94 9.41 24.42 -11.32
C MET A 94 9.57 24.62 -12.83
N ALA A 95 10.20 25.70 -13.28
CA ALA A 95 10.37 25.99 -14.70
C ALA A 95 11.10 24.86 -15.47
N LYS A 96 12.07 24.21 -14.81
CA LYS A 96 12.87 23.14 -15.41
C LYS A 96 12.10 21.82 -15.52
N VAL A 97 11.16 21.55 -14.60
CA VAL A 97 10.49 20.24 -14.51
C VAL A 97 9.04 20.26 -14.99
N LYS A 98 8.45 21.44 -15.21
CA LYS A 98 7.04 21.58 -15.60
C LYS A 98 6.66 20.74 -16.82
N GLY A 99 7.53 20.72 -17.85
CA GLY A 99 7.28 19.94 -19.07
C GLY A 99 7.23 18.45 -18.79
N TYR A 100 8.17 17.96 -17.99
CA TYR A 100 8.20 16.55 -17.55
C TYR A 100 6.98 16.20 -16.73
N LEU A 101 6.61 17.02 -15.75
CA LEU A 101 5.42 16.76 -14.92
C LEU A 101 4.15 16.70 -15.75
N LYS A 102 3.97 17.63 -16.68
CA LYS A 102 2.83 17.62 -17.60
C LYS A 102 2.78 16.31 -18.40
N PHE A 103 3.94 15.84 -18.88
CA PHE A 103 4.05 14.57 -19.59
C PHE A 103 3.76 13.39 -18.66
N ALA A 104 4.45 13.29 -17.52
CA ALA A 104 4.36 12.16 -16.60
C ALA A 104 2.96 12.00 -15.97
N THR A 105 2.23 13.11 -15.77
CA THR A 105 0.87 13.10 -15.21
C THR A 105 -0.24 13.13 -16.27
N ASP A 106 0.10 13.00 -17.55
CA ASP A 106 -0.90 12.87 -18.63
C ASP A 106 -1.69 11.57 -18.45
N THR A 107 -2.96 11.62 -18.84
CA THR A 107 -3.90 10.51 -18.67
C THR A 107 -3.38 9.21 -19.29
N GLN A 108 -2.86 9.27 -20.52
CA GLN A 108 -2.33 8.09 -21.20
C GLN A 108 -1.03 7.61 -20.56
N ARG A 109 -0.15 8.52 -20.15
CA ARG A 109 1.16 8.16 -19.55
C ARG A 109 1.02 7.47 -18.21
N LEU A 110 0.10 7.92 -17.37
CA LEU A 110 -0.24 7.23 -16.13
C LEU A 110 -0.82 5.83 -16.36
N ALA A 111 -1.63 5.66 -17.39
CA ALA A 111 -2.13 4.35 -17.78
C ALA A 111 -1.02 3.46 -18.38
N ASP A 112 -0.07 4.03 -19.13
CA ASP A 112 1.05 3.29 -19.70
C ASP A 112 1.99 2.75 -18.61
N GLN A 113 2.14 3.44 -17.48
CA GLN A 113 2.91 2.94 -16.33
C GLN A 113 2.39 1.59 -15.82
N ALA A 114 1.07 1.42 -15.83
CA ALA A 114 0.44 0.17 -15.40
C ALA A 114 0.78 -1.05 -16.28
N LYS A 115 1.39 -0.85 -17.45
CA LYS A 115 1.92 -1.95 -18.29
C LYS A 115 3.18 -2.61 -17.71
N TYR A 116 3.81 -1.96 -16.73
CA TYR A 116 5.09 -2.40 -16.16
C TYR A 116 4.99 -2.74 -14.68
N ILE A 117 4.07 -2.11 -13.96
CA ILE A 117 3.94 -2.27 -12.51
C ILE A 117 2.47 -2.15 -12.08
N SER A 118 2.08 -2.90 -11.08
CA SER A 118 0.70 -2.96 -10.58
C SER A 118 0.34 -1.84 -9.59
N TYR A 119 0.92 -0.66 -9.75
CA TYR A 119 0.49 0.52 -9.01
C TYR A 119 -0.65 1.23 -9.74
N GLY A 120 -1.73 1.51 -9.00
CA GLY A 120 -2.90 2.15 -9.59
C GLY A 120 -2.63 3.58 -10.01
N PRO A 121 -3.07 4.00 -11.20
CA PRO A 121 -2.93 5.38 -11.61
C PRO A 121 -3.73 6.30 -10.67
N ALA A 122 -3.12 7.39 -10.21
CA ALA A 122 -3.76 8.37 -9.35
C ALA A 122 -4.87 9.21 -10.04
N ARG A 123 -4.96 9.12 -11.37
CA ARG A 123 -5.97 9.82 -12.17
C ARG A 123 -7.09 8.88 -12.58
N ALA A 124 -8.34 9.18 -12.21
CA ALA A 124 -9.51 8.37 -12.53
C ALA A 124 -9.66 8.12 -14.03
N SER A 125 -9.39 9.12 -14.89
CA SER A 125 -9.44 8.97 -16.35
C SER A 125 -8.40 7.98 -16.90
N SER A 126 -7.30 7.75 -16.18
CA SER A 126 -6.27 6.78 -16.56
C SER A 126 -6.66 5.35 -16.21
N ALA A 127 -7.46 5.15 -15.18
CA ALA A 127 -7.90 3.82 -14.75
C ALA A 127 -8.66 3.06 -15.86
N ALA A 128 -9.46 3.77 -16.66
CA ALA A 128 -10.18 3.20 -17.79
C ALA A 128 -9.25 2.69 -18.90
N LEU A 129 -8.06 3.30 -19.04
CA LEU A 129 -7.07 3.02 -20.07
C LEU A 129 -6.03 1.96 -19.68
N VAL A 130 -6.05 1.48 -18.41
CA VAL A 130 -5.19 0.38 -17.96
C VAL A 130 -5.45 -0.84 -18.84
N SER A 131 -4.37 -1.40 -19.37
CA SER A 131 -4.40 -2.51 -20.33
C SER A 131 -3.63 -3.73 -19.79
N THR A 132 -2.90 -4.42 -20.66
CA THR A 132 -2.15 -5.63 -20.32
C THR A 132 -0.70 -5.34 -19.91
N HIS A 133 -0.13 -6.20 -19.09
CA HIS A 133 1.30 -6.18 -18.73
C HIS A 133 2.15 -6.44 -19.98
N LEU A 134 3.15 -5.59 -20.21
CA LEU A 134 3.91 -5.60 -21.47
C LEU A 134 4.65 -6.93 -21.71
N ALA A 135 5.26 -7.49 -20.69
CA ALA A 135 6.08 -8.70 -20.83
C ALA A 135 5.27 -10.00 -20.83
N THR A 136 4.14 -10.06 -20.11
CA THR A 136 3.39 -11.31 -19.89
C THR A 136 2.03 -11.33 -20.56
N GLY A 137 1.53 -10.19 -21.04
CA GLY A 137 0.21 -10.07 -21.68
C GLY A 137 -0.99 -10.22 -20.75
N ILE A 138 -0.79 -10.36 -19.44
CA ILE A 138 -1.91 -10.48 -18.49
C ILE A 138 -2.67 -9.17 -18.37
N GLU A 139 -3.97 -9.25 -18.12
CA GLU A 139 -4.81 -8.08 -17.86
C GLU A 139 -4.41 -7.43 -16.52
N MET A 140 -4.08 -6.13 -16.53
CA MET A 140 -3.56 -5.45 -15.35
C MET A 140 -4.65 -4.93 -14.40
N LYS A 141 -5.87 -4.66 -14.87
CA LYS A 141 -6.94 -4.11 -14.03
C LYS A 141 -7.18 -4.89 -12.73
N PRO A 142 -7.31 -6.24 -12.74
CA PRO A 142 -7.51 -7.00 -11.50
C PRO A 142 -6.36 -6.93 -10.51
N HIS A 143 -5.17 -6.52 -10.97
CA HIS A 143 -3.96 -6.39 -10.15
C HIS A 143 -3.72 -4.97 -9.63
N MET A 144 -4.61 -4.02 -9.95
CA MET A 144 -4.50 -2.64 -9.50
C MET A 144 -5.21 -2.43 -8.16
N PRO A 145 -4.59 -1.73 -7.19
CA PRO A 145 -5.24 -1.37 -5.93
C PRO A 145 -6.47 -0.48 -6.15
N THR A 146 -6.47 0.34 -7.21
CA THR A 146 -7.56 1.26 -7.58
C THR A 146 -8.67 0.62 -8.41
N PHE A 147 -8.60 -0.66 -8.74
CA PHE A 147 -9.68 -1.38 -9.42
C PHE A 147 -10.90 -1.50 -8.49
N GLY A 148 -12.10 -1.16 -8.97
CA GLY A 148 -13.29 -1.04 -8.13
C GLY A 148 -13.53 -2.18 -7.12
N PRO A 149 -13.52 -3.47 -7.53
CA PRO A 149 -13.64 -4.59 -6.61
C PRO A 149 -12.56 -4.66 -5.54
N ASN A 150 -11.30 -4.30 -5.89
CA ASN A 150 -10.18 -4.30 -4.97
C ASN A 150 -10.24 -3.12 -3.98
N PHE A 151 -10.94 -2.05 -4.34
CA PHE A 151 -10.99 -0.80 -3.60
C PHE A 151 -12.18 -0.70 -2.63
N ALA A 152 -13.08 -1.68 -2.64
CA ALA A 152 -14.37 -1.61 -1.94
C ALA A 152 -14.23 -1.43 -0.41
N THR A 153 -13.20 -2.02 0.20
CA THR A 153 -12.93 -1.94 1.65
C THR A 153 -11.62 -1.24 1.98
N ALA A 154 -11.08 -0.47 1.02
CA ALA A 154 -9.80 0.20 1.17
C ALA A 154 -9.83 1.29 2.23
N LEU A 155 -8.76 1.39 3.03
CA LEU A 155 -8.52 2.46 3.99
C LEU A 155 -7.51 3.45 3.42
N PRO A 156 -7.88 4.73 3.20
CA PRO A 156 -6.89 5.75 2.87
C PRO A 156 -5.99 6.02 4.08
N LYS A 157 -4.68 6.12 3.85
CA LYS A 157 -3.75 6.62 4.85
C LYS A 157 -4.08 8.09 5.15
N ASP A 158 -4.29 8.42 6.41
CA ASP A 158 -4.50 9.81 6.86
C ASP A 158 -3.14 10.48 7.10
N ASP A 159 -2.66 11.22 6.12
CA ASP A 159 -1.35 11.88 6.18
C ASP A 159 -1.27 12.93 7.29
N ALA A 160 -2.37 13.59 7.63
CA ALA A 160 -2.41 14.55 8.73
C ALA A 160 -2.26 13.85 10.08
N PHE A 161 -2.99 12.73 10.28
CA PHE A 161 -2.83 11.90 11.47
C PHE A 161 -1.36 11.44 11.65
N TRP A 162 -0.78 10.88 10.58
CA TRP A 162 0.59 10.37 10.65
C TRP A 162 1.64 11.48 10.79
N ALA A 163 1.41 12.68 10.24
CA ALA A 163 2.31 13.81 10.47
C ALA A 163 2.37 14.24 11.94
N ASP A 164 1.25 14.11 12.66
CA ASP A 164 1.16 14.51 14.06
C ASP A 164 1.60 13.39 15.04
N HIS A 165 1.47 12.12 14.67
CA HIS A 165 1.59 10.99 15.60
C HIS A 165 2.68 9.97 15.25
N LEU A 166 3.38 10.11 14.11
CA LEU A 166 4.33 9.09 13.63
C LEU A 166 5.43 8.80 14.66
N ASP A 167 6.08 9.83 15.18
CA ASP A 167 7.23 9.67 16.07
C ASP A 167 6.80 8.99 17.39
N GLU A 168 5.73 9.48 18.01
CA GLU A 168 5.17 8.92 19.23
C GLU A 168 4.75 7.45 19.05
N LEU A 169 3.99 7.16 18.00
CA LEU A 169 3.51 5.80 17.75
C LEU A 169 4.62 4.84 17.36
N THR A 170 5.66 5.32 16.69
CA THR A 170 6.86 4.53 16.40
C THR A 170 7.60 4.16 17.69
N GLU A 171 7.79 5.12 18.60
CA GLU A 171 8.42 4.85 19.91
C GLU A 171 7.58 3.84 20.71
N ARG A 172 6.26 4.04 20.79
CA ARG A 172 5.35 3.12 21.48
C ARG A 172 5.36 1.72 20.87
N PHE A 173 5.38 1.62 19.54
CA PHE A 173 5.45 0.34 18.84
C PHE A 173 6.76 -0.38 19.12
N ASN A 174 7.89 0.31 19.04
CA ASN A 174 9.20 -0.28 19.34
C ASN A 174 9.31 -0.75 20.80
N ALA A 175 8.81 0.04 21.75
CA ALA A 175 8.75 -0.34 23.15
C ALA A 175 7.82 -1.54 23.40
N TRP A 176 6.72 -1.63 22.67
CA TRP A 176 5.80 -2.76 22.71
C TRP A 176 6.42 -4.02 22.09
N LEU A 177 7.13 -3.89 20.98
CA LEU A 177 7.77 -5.02 20.29
C LEU A 177 8.88 -5.64 21.15
N ALA A 178 9.59 -4.82 21.93
CA ALA A 178 10.69 -5.26 22.81
C ALA A 178 10.25 -6.02 24.07
N LYS A 179 8.97 -6.00 24.43
CA LYS A 179 8.41 -6.74 25.56
C LYS A 179 8.14 -8.19 25.21
#